data_6b549a284bb2df25ee9012f40f321ef5
#
_entry.id   6b549a284bb2df25ee9012f40f321ef5
#
_cell.length_a   1.000
_cell.length_b   1.000
_cell.length_c   1.000
_cell.angle_alpha   90.00
_cell.angle_beta   90.00
_cell.angle_gamma   90.00
#
_symmetry.space_group_name_H-M   'P 1'
#
loop_
_entity.id
_entity.type
_entity.pdbx_description
1 polymer ?
#
loop_
_entity_poly.entity_id
_entity_poly.type
_entity_poly.pdbx_seq_one_letter_code
_entity_poly.pdbx_strand_id
1 'polypeptide(L)'
;MAFTKPARYNREDYASIVEDVWTGRNPDAAMQRVTPEMMEENRKHIKAGNPSKLPGDKWGIAKITNIVHVPNMKTDANNQHGVFVSTDLPEENWPWPTSSWEWRDKFAQRLREYTEGLFWFAQNDPELPAHFRKAAKEWGLSKDEYADNGHFPRQVYVREGRRFEGAYFFTANDAIPVTIGSRPPIHQSSITASHYALDSHAVRKREEGRVHLDGFLSYPSAVYTVPYGVMVPKEVGNLLLPVPVSGSHIGFSTLRMEPCWMAMGQAAGIASALSIDGKVKVQNIDLSRLQDKLVDQKATLMYFKDVDYTSPHFRMVQYLGLRGYLPEWTARLQEPVDMATLTAWKKLSGKDLPGIEAGKTTRLVALEMIYRKIK
;
A
#
# COMPACT_ATOMS: atom_id res chain seq x y z
N MET A 1 -6.71 29.68 -0.30
CA MET A 1 -7.66 30.44 -1.15
C MET A 1 -8.97 29.67 -1.21
N ALA A 2 -10.11 30.37 -1.29
CA ALA A 2 -11.41 29.71 -1.40
C ALA A 2 -11.54 28.94 -2.73
N PHE A 3 -12.29 27.83 -2.71
CA PHE A 3 -12.64 27.14 -3.94
C PHE A 3 -13.65 27.96 -4.75
N THR A 4 -13.48 27.97 -6.06
CA THR A 4 -14.39 28.61 -7.00
C THR A 4 -15.17 27.56 -7.79
N LYS A 5 -16.37 27.92 -8.27
CA LYS A 5 -17.16 27.01 -9.10
C LYS A 5 -16.46 26.79 -10.43
N PRO A 6 -16.08 25.55 -10.79
CA PRO A 6 -15.46 25.28 -12.08
C PRO A 6 -16.39 25.57 -13.27
N ALA A 7 -15.80 25.88 -14.42
CA ALA A 7 -16.58 26.20 -15.63
C ALA A 7 -17.49 25.04 -16.08
N ARG A 8 -17.02 23.79 -15.93
CA ARG A 8 -17.78 22.58 -16.29
C ARG A 8 -18.29 21.84 -15.04
N TYR A 9 -18.77 22.61 -14.06
CA TYR A 9 -19.36 22.04 -12.86
C TYR A 9 -20.64 21.27 -13.19
N ASN A 10 -20.67 19.99 -12.80
CA ASN A 10 -21.86 19.16 -12.87
C ASN A 10 -22.28 18.72 -11.46
N ARG A 11 -23.42 19.21 -10.96
CA ARG A 11 -23.91 18.90 -9.61
C ARG A 11 -24.19 17.39 -9.43
N GLU A 12 -24.64 16.73 -10.49
CA GLU A 12 -25.01 15.31 -10.44
C GLU A 12 -23.84 14.39 -10.11
N ASP A 13 -22.60 14.83 -10.35
CA ASP A 13 -21.41 14.08 -9.93
C ASP A 13 -21.34 13.91 -8.40
N TYR A 14 -22.03 14.78 -7.63
CA TYR A 14 -21.94 14.87 -6.17
C TYR A 14 -23.29 14.74 -5.46
N ALA A 15 -24.40 14.73 -6.16
CA ALA A 15 -25.74 14.85 -5.58
C ALA A 15 -26.04 13.78 -4.51
N SER A 16 -25.49 12.56 -4.68
CA SER A 16 -25.66 11.47 -3.72
C SER A 16 -25.04 11.75 -2.34
N ILE A 17 -24.08 12.68 -2.26
CA ILE A 17 -23.44 13.09 -0.99
C ILE A 17 -24.46 13.74 -0.05
N VAL A 18 -25.50 14.40 -0.58
CA VAL A 18 -26.52 15.08 0.23
C VAL A 18 -27.14 14.11 1.22
N GLU A 19 -27.63 12.97 0.72
CA GLU A 19 -28.24 11.96 1.57
C GLU A 19 -27.25 11.32 2.53
N ASP A 20 -26.01 11.08 2.07
CA ASP A 20 -24.95 10.52 2.91
C ASP A 20 -24.55 11.47 4.06
N VAL A 21 -24.61 12.78 3.86
CA VAL A 21 -24.37 13.78 4.92
C VAL A 21 -25.54 13.82 5.90
N TRP A 22 -26.78 13.85 5.40
CA TRP A 22 -27.96 13.92 6.27
C TRP A 22 -28.21 12.68 7.13
N THR A 23 -27.76 11.51 6.66
CA THR A 23 -27.94 10.23 7.37
C THR A 23 -26.71 9.77 8.12
N GLY A 24 -25.53 10.27 7.76
CA GLY A 24 -24.26 9.72 8.21
C GLY A 24 -23.88 8.41 7.52
N ARG A 25 -24.58 8.05 6.43
CA ARG A 25 -24.35 6.81 5.69
C ARG A 25 -22.95 6.85 5.07
N ASN A 26 -22.21 5.76 5.24
CA ASN A 26 -20.86 5.56 4.70
C ASN A 26 -20.56 4.05 4.66
N PRO A 27 -19.53 3.59 3.88
CA PRO A 27 -19.14 2.18 3.84
C PRO A 27 -18.77 1.58 5.19
N ASP A 28 -18.08 2.34 6.06
CA ASP A 28 -17.68 1.88 7.39
C ASP A 28 -18.89 1.69 8.30
N ALA A 29 -19.90 2.53 8.19
CA ALA A 29 -21.14 2.42 8.94
C ALA A 29 -21.85 1.08 8.68
N ALA A 30 -21.85 0.61 7.44
CA ALA A 30 -22.44 -0.68 7.10
C ALA A 30 -21.69 -1.85 7.77
N MET A 31 -20.36 -1.80 7.80
CA MET A 31 -19.54 -2.80 8.51
C MET A 31 -19.73 -2.74 10.02
N GLN A 32 -20.04 -1.57 10.57
CA GLN A 32 -20.31 -1.35 12.00
C GLN A 32 -21.78 -1.61 12.39
N ARG A 33 -22.58 -2.21 11.51
CA ARG A 33 -23.99 -2.53 11.74
C ARG A 33 -24.86 -1.32 12.08
N VAL A 34 -24.68 -0.23 11.39
CA VAL A 34 -25.56 0.94 11.49
C VAL A 34 -26.91 0.61 10.88
N THR A 35 -27.98 0.72 11.66
CA THR A 35 -29.34 0.41 11.23
C THR A 35 -30.04 1.62 10.60
N PRO A 36 -31.12 1.41 9.82
CA PRO A 36 -31.93 2.51 9.31
C PRO A 36 -32.46 3.44 10.41
N GLU A 37 -32.82 2.88 11.57
CA GLU A 37 -33.29 3.65 12.75
C GLU A 37 -32.20 4.55 13.28
N MET A 38 -30.96 4.05 13.39
CA MET A 38 -29.79 4.84 13.80
C MET A 38 -29.52 5.98 12.81
N MET A 39 -29.68 5.75 11.51
CA MET A 39 -29.53 6.78 10.50
C MET A 39 -30.61 7.85 10.60
N GLU A 40 -31.88 7.47 10.84
CA GLU A 40 -32.97 8.42 11.02
C GLU A 40 -32.81 9.24 12.31
N GLU A 41 -32.34 8.62 13.39
CA GLU A 41 -32.01 9.33 14.62
C GLU A 41 -30.85 10.32 14.40
N ASN A 42 -29.84 9.91 13.64
CA ASN A 42 -28.73 10.79 13.26
C ASN A 42 -29.19 11.96 12.39
N ARG A 43 -30.13 11.74 11.47
CA ARG A 43 -30.76 12.80 10.67
C ARG A 43 -31.42 13.86 11.56
N LYS A 44 -32.16 13.44 12.60
CA LYS A 44 -32.78 14.36 13.57
C LYS A 44 -31.70 15.14 14.35
N HIS A 45 -30.61 14.46 14.72
CA HIS A 45 -29.48 15.08 15.41
C HIS A 45 -28.79 16.16 14.56
N ILE A 46 -28.59 15.87 13.26
CA ILE A 46 -28.04 16.81 12.28
C ILE A 46 -29.00 18.00 12.05
N LYS A 47 -30.30 17.75 11.92
CA LYS A 47 -31.33 18.83 11.81
C LYS A 47 -31.32 19.76 13.02
N ALA A 48 -30.94 19.28 14.20
CA ALA A 48 -30.76 20.11 15.40
C ALA A 48 -29.47 20.94 15.43
N GLY A 49 -28.68 20.92 14.34
CA GLY A 49 -27.47 21.74 14.19
C GLY A 49 -26.18 21.07 14.64
N ASN A 50 -26.20 19.77 14.91
CA ASN A 50 -25.04 19.01 15.37
C ASN A 50 -24.35 18.25 14.22
N PRO A 51 -23.04 17.97 14.28
CA PRO A 51 -22.38 17.04 13.39
C PRO A 51 -22.93 15.61 13.54
N SER A 52 -22.70 14.76 12.52
CA SER A 52 -23.03 13.34 12.63
C SER A 52 -22.38 12.68 13.84
N LYS A 53 -23.12 11.82 14.53
CA LYS A 53 -22.67 11.02 15.66
C LYS A 53 -22.43 9.54 15.34
N LEU A 54 -22.67 9.14 14.09
CA LEU A 54 -22.48 7.75 13.70
C LEU A 54 -21.00 7.36 13.67
N PRO A 55 -20.69 6.13 14.11
CA PRO A 55 -19.31 5.63 14.08
C PRO A 55 -18.70 5.68 12.67
N GLY A 56 -17.43 6.08 12.57
CA GLY A 56 -16.71 6.15 11.29
C GLY A 56 -17.07 7.33 10.42
N ASP A 57 -18.20 8.03 10.66
CA ASP A 57 -18.61 9.17 9.85
C ASP A 57 -17.72 10.39 10.06
N LYS A 58 -17.62 11.21 9.03
CA LYS A 58 -16.79 12.41 8.99
C LYS A 58 -17.66 13.64 8.71
N TRP A 59 -17.14 14.84 9.05
CA TRP A 59 -17.90 16.08 8.93
C TRP A 59 -17.12 17.17 8.17
N GLY A 60 -17.84 18.05 7.50
CA GLY A 60 -17.24 19.11 6.70
C GLY A 60 -16.38 18.56 5.56
N ILE A 61 -15.22 19.16 5.30
CA ILE A 61 -14.33 18.75 4.22
C ILE A 61 -13.84 17.31 4.38
N ALA A 62 -13.69 16.84 5.62
CA ALA A 62 -13.29 15.47 5.91
C ALA A 62 -14.31 14.40 5.44
N LYS A 63 -15.54 14.80 5.11
CA LYS A 63 -16.55 13.90 4.53
C LYS A 63 -16.21 13.51 3.09
N ILE A 64 -15.48 14.36 2.36
CA ILE A 64 -15.22 14.16 0.93
C ILE A 64 -13.75 13.89 0.60
N THR A 65 -12.84 14.14 1.52
CA THR A 65 -11.41 13.90 1.35
C THR A 65 -10.77 13.47 2.66
N ASN A 66 -9.81 12.57 2.60
CA ASN A 66 -8.98 12.24 3.75
C ASN A 66 -7.97 13.37 3.98
N ILE A 67 -7.87 13.83 5.22
CA ILE A 67 -7.00 14.93 5.62
C ILE A 67 -5.81 14.35 6.38
N VAL A 68 -4.63 14.44 5.77
CA VAL A 68 -3.35 14.09 6.41
C VAL A 68 -2.55 15.37 6.61
N HIS A 69 -2.28 15.72 7.86
CA HIS A 69 -1.52 16.92 8.19
C HIS A 69 -0.06 16.80 7.74
N VAL A 70 0.40 17.83 7.06
CA VAL A 70 1.80 17.99 6.65
C VAL A 70 2.35 19.31 7.21
N PRO A 71 3.68 19.54 7.20
CA PRO A 71 4.27 20.76 7.73
C PRO A 71 3.65 22.05 7.18
N ASN A 72 3.83 23.16 7.89
CA ASN A 72 3.35 24.51 7.55
C ASN A 72 1.83 24.66 7.50
N MET A 73 1.10 23.98 8.38
CA MET A 73 -0.37 24.03 8.49
C MET A 73 -1.08 23.64 7.19
N LYS A 74 -0.48 22.77 6.41
CA LYS A 74 -1.05 22.22 5.18
C LYS A 74 -1.56 20.80 5.40
N THR A 75 -2.27 20.29 4.42
CA THR A 75 -2.76 18.92 4.41
C THR A 75 -2.58 18.29 3.04
N ASP A 76 -2.29 17.00 3.02
CA ASP A 76 -2.60 16.16 1.88
C ASP A 76 -4.11 15.93 1.83
N ALA A 77 -4.72 16.18 0.69
CA ALA A 77 -6.14 15.95 0.42
C ALA A 77 -6.27 14.70 -0.45
N ASN A 78 -6.32 13.55 0.20
CA ASN A 78 -6.41 12.25 -0.44
C ASN A 78 -7.88 11.79 -0.58
N ASN A 79 -8.13 10.68 -1.29
CA ASN A 79 -9.47 10.11 -1.29
C ASN A 79 -9.93 9.76 0.13
N GLN A 80 -11.22 9.82 0.38
CA GLN A 80 -11.80 9.47 1.67
C GLN A 80 -12.31 8.03 1.65
N HIS A 81 -11.79 7.19 2.53
CA HIS A 81 -12.12 5.77 2.63
C HIS A 81 -13.57 5.51 3.10
N GLY A 82 -14.06 6.32 4.00
CA GLY A 82 -15.37 6.14 4.61
C GLY A 82 -16.52 6.79 3.84
N VAL A 83 -16.40 7.01 2.52
CA VAL A 83 -17.47 7.64 1.73
C VAL A 83 -17.61 6.99 0.36
N PHE A 84 -18.75 7.23 -0.29
CA PHE A 84 -19.04 6.68 -1.62
C PHE A 84 -18.60 7.59 -2.77
N VAL A 85 -18.41 8.87 -2.51
CA VAL A 85 -17.94 9.88 -3.48
C VAL A 85 -16.83 10.69 -2.82
N SER A 86 -15.67 10.67 -3.40
CA SER A 86 -14.50 11.41 -2.93
C SER A 86 -13.69 11.97 -4.10
N THR A 87 -12.40 12.20 -3.93
CA THR A 87 -11.53 12.71 -4.99
C THR A 87 -11.20 11.70 -6.10
N ASP A 88 -11.55 10.43 -5.94
CA ASP A 88 -11.47 9.44 -7.01
C ASP A 88 -12.56 9.64 -8.05
N LEU A 89 -12.26 9.34 -9.30
CA LEU A 89 -13.22 9.33 -10.40
C LEU A 89 -13.16 7.98 -11.12
N PRO A 90 -13.62 6.89 -10.45
CA PRO A 90 -13.58 5.54 -11.00
C PRO A 90 -14.46 5.42 -12.26
N GLU A 91 -14.20 4.41 -13.07
CA GLU A 91 -14.78 4.14 -14.39
C GLU A 91 -14.35 5.13 -15.48
N GLU A 92 -14.49 6.43 -15.28
CA GLU A 92 -14.05 7.43 -16.24
C GLU A 92 -12.53 7.39 -16.48
N ASN A 93 -11.74 6.88 -15.51
CA ASN A 93 -10.29 6.75 -15.60
C ASN A 93 -9.81 5.46 -16.30
N TRP A 94 -10.68 4.50 -16.57
CA TRP A 94 -10.29 3.21 -17.15
C TRP A 94 -9.53 3.31 -18.48
N PRO A 95 -9.85 4.23 -19.39
CA PRO A 95 -9.09 4.40 -20.62
C PRO A 95 -7.67 4.96 -20.43
N TRP A 96 -7.33 5.52 -19.27
CA TRP A 96 -6.06 6.24 -19.04
C TRP A 96 -4.82 5.45 -19.50
N PRO A 97 -4.64 4.14 -19.16
CA PRO A 97 -3.42 3.44 -19.49
C PRO A 97 -3.19 3.24 -21.00
N THR A 98 -4.26 3.23 -21.79
CA THR A 98 -4.23 2.90 -23.22
C THR A 98 -4.53 4.08 -24.13
N SER A 99 -4.95 5.21 -23.58
CA SER A 99 -5.35 6.40 -24.32
C SER A 99 -4.15 7.22 -24.83
N SER A 100 -4.39 8.07 -25.83
CA SER A 100 -3.43 9.05 -26.33
C SER A 100 -3.12 10.13 -25.27
N TRP A 101 -2.03 10.88 -25.47
CA TRP A 101 -1.70 12.02 -24.62
C TRP A 101 -2.78 13.11 -24.68
N GLU A 102 -3.34 13.39 -25.86
CA GLU A 102 -4.42 14.36 -26.00
C GLU A 102 -5.66 13.99 -25.14
N TRP A 103 -6.03 12.70 -25.13
CA TRP A 103 -7.11 12.23 -24.27
C TRP A 103 -6.76 12.40 -22.79
N ARG A 104 -5.52 12.08 -22.40
CA ARG A 104 -5.05 12.21 -21.01
C ARG A 104 -5.05 13.66 -20.54
N ASP A 105 -4.67 14.61 -21.40
CA ASP A 105 -4.71 16.04 -21.08
C ASP A 105 -6.16 16.51 -20.85
N LYS A 106 -7.09 16.11 -21.71
CA LYS A 106 -8.53 16.38 -21.53
C LYS A 106 -9.08 15.76 -20.25
N PHE A 107 -8.67 14.54 -19.95
CA PHE A 107 -9.10 13.86 -18.75
C PHE A 107 -8.45 14.46 -17.48
N ALA A 108 -7.21 14.89 -17.52
CA ALA A 108 -6.58 15.63 -16.44
C ALA A 108 -7.35 16.92 -16.10
N GLN A 109 -7.82 17.64 -17.14
CA GLN A 109 -8.68 18.80 -16.94
C GLN A 109 -10.04 18.41 -16.33
N ARG A 110 -10.64 17.29 -16.75
CA ARG A 110 -11.88 16.74 -16.15
C ARG A 110 -11.69 16.40 -14.68
N LEU A 111 -10.56 15.75 -14.32
CA LEU A 111 -10.21 15.44 -12.93
C LEU A 111 -10.05 16.68 -12.07
N ARG A 112 -9.40 17.72 -12.60
CA ARG A 112 -9.27 19.01 -11.91
C ARG A 112 -10.63 19.63 -11.65
N GLU A 113 -11.46 19.77 -12.68
CA GLU A 113 -12.80 20.37 -12.58
C GLU A 113 -13.71 19.57 -11.65
N TYR A 114 -13.61 18.24 -11.67
CA TYR A 114 -14.30 17.35 -10.74
C TYR A 114 -13.86 17.58 -9.30
N THR A 115 -12.55 17.60 -9.04
CA THR A 115 -12.01 17.78 -7.69
C THR A 115 -12.36 19.18 -7.14
N GLU A 116 -12.12 20.24 -7.91
CA GLU A 116 -12.49 21.61 -7.52
C GLU A 116 -14.02 21.73 -7.32
N GLY A 117 -14.80 21.08 -8.16
CA GLY A 117 -16.26 21.02 -8.07
C GLY A 117 -16.76 20.29 -6.82
N LEU A 118 -16.10 19.19 -6.42
CA LEU A 118 -16.43 18.44 -5.22
C LEU A 118 -16.22 19.33 -3.96
N PHE A 119 -15.10 20.04 -3.88
CA PHE A 119 -14.84 20.97 -2.78
C PHE A 119 -15.82 22.13 -2.78
N TRP A 120 -16.08 22.71 -3.96
CA TRP A 120 -17.07 23.79 -4.07
C TRP A 120 -18.47 23.32 -3.68
N PHE A 121 -18.90 22.11 -4.09
CA PHE A 121 -20.17 21.50 -3.71
C PHE A 121 -20.29 21.38 -2.18
N ALA A 122 -19.30 20.81 -1.52
CA ALA A 122 -19.30 20.64 -0.05
C ALA A 122 -19.44 21.98 0.70
N GLN A 123 -18.94 23.05 0.12
CA GLN A 123 -18.98 24.40 0.71
C GLN A 123 -20.26 25.19 0.38
N ASN A 124 -20.96 24.88 -0.72
CA ASN A 124 -21.96 25.80 -1.25
C ASN A 124 -23.31 25.17 -1.60
N ASP A 125 -23.40 23.84 -1.78
CA ASP A 125 -24.68 23.22 -2.18
C ASP A 125 -25.78 23.47 -1.14
N PRO A 126 -26.94 24.07 -1.54
CA PRO A 126 -27.97 24.48 -0.60
C PRO A 126 -28.69 23.32 0.10
N GLU A 127 -28.65 22.11 -0.44
CA GLU A 127 -29.28 20.93 0.15
C GLU A 127 -28.44 20.32 1.28
N LEU A 128 -27.17 20.71 1.38
CA LEU A 128 -26.32 20.32 2.52
C LEU A 128 -26.64 21.15 3.79
N PRO A 129 -26.52 20.57 4.99
CA PRO A 129 -26.72 21.31 6.23
C PRO A 129 -25.86 22.59 6.30
N ALA A 130 -26.43 23.70 6.76
CA ALA A 130 -25.69 24.97 6.82
C ALA A 130 -24.41 24.89 7.67
N HIS A 131 -24.45 24.16 8.79
CA HIS A 131 -23.30 23.94 9.67
C HIS A 131 -22.26 22.99 9.06
N PHE A 132 -22.65 22.05 8.19
CA PHE A 132 -21.73 21.26 7.38
C PHE A 132 -20.94 22.15 6.42
N ARG A 133 -21.68 22.99 5.65
CA ARG A 133 -21.05 23.93 4.70
C ARG A 133 -20.13 24.94 5.40
N LYS A 134 -20.51 25.37 6.60
CA LYS A 134 -19.67 26.26 7.43
C LYS A 134 -18.34 25.57 7.78
N ALA A 135 -18.38 24.35 8.26
CA ALA A 135 -17.18 23.57 8.56
C ALA A 135 -16.33 23.29 7.31
N ALA A 136 -16.95 22.99 6.17
CA ALA A 136 -16.22 22.80 4.92
C ALA A 136 -15.51 24.08 4.44
N LYS A 137 -16.08 25.27 4.69
CA LYS A 137 -15.49 26.58 4.31
C LYS A 137 -14.25 26.98 5.10
N GLU A 138 -13.88 26.25 6.16
CA GLU A 138 -12.63 26.48 6.89
C GLU A 138 -11.40 26.08 6.06
N TRP A 139 -11.59 25.35 4.97
CA TRP A 139 -10.55 24.80 4.11
C TRP A 139 -10.48 25.49 2.74
N GLY A 140 -9.29 25.51 2.16
CA GLY A 140 -9.07 26.08 0.83
C GLY A 140 -7.69 25.70 0.29
N LEU A 141 -7.40 26.12 -0.93
CA LEU A 141 -6.12 25.88 -1.59
C LEU A 141 -4.99 26.68 -0.91
N SER A 142 -3.79 26.11 -0.81
CA SER A 142 -2.59 26.74 -0.27
C SER A 142 -2.17 27.93 -1.13
N LYS A 143 -1.96 29.11 -0.51
CA LYS A 143 -1.63 30.33 -1.25
C LYS A 143 -0.22 30.32 -1.85
N ASP A 144 0.68 29.61 -1.24
CA ASP A 144 2.12 29.55 -1.56
C ASP A 144 2.50 28.36 -2.44
N GLU A 145 1.52 27.53 -2.84
CA GLU A 145 1.76 26.40 -3.73
C GLU A 145 1.06 26.61 -5.07
N TYR A 146 1.72 26.18 -6.15
CA TYR A 146 1.20 26.19 -7.52
C TYR A 146 0.55 27.53 -7.92
N ALA A 147 1.13 28.66 -7.47
CA ALA A 147 0.56 30.00 -7.69
C ALA A 147 0.33 30.34 -9.18
N ASP A 148 1.19 29.81 -10.04
CA ASP A 148 1.13 29.91 -11.49
C ASP A 148 0.18 28.90 -12.17
N ASN A 149 -0.47 28.03 -11.39
CA ASN A 149 -1.46 27.06 -11.87
C ASN A 149 -2.81 27.14 -11.11
N GLY A 150 -3.14 28.32 -10.59
CA GLY A 150 -4.37 28.52 -9.83
C GLY A 150 -4.37 27.76 -8.49
N HIS A 151 -3.20 27.55 -7.91
CA HIS A 151 -2.98 26.83 -6.64
C HIS A 151 -3.36 25.34 -6.66
N PHE A 152 -3.53 24.77 -7.85
CA PHE A 152 -3.86 23.36 -8.04
C PHE A 152 -2.62 22.58 -8.48
N PRO A 153 -2.43 21.31 -8.01
CA PRO A 153 -1.30 20.46 -8.43
C PRO A 153 -1.24 20.31 -9.95
N ARG A 154 -0.01 20.36 -10.52
CA ARG A 154 0.18 20.23 -11.97
C ARG A 154 0.09 18.80 -12.46
N GLN A 155 0.53 17.88 -11.62
CA GLN A 155 0.65 16.48 -11.99
C GLN A 155 -0.58 15.71 -11.51
N VAL A 156 -1.15 14.91 -12.42
CA VAL A 156 -2.15 13.91 -12.06
C VAL A 156 -1.46 12.78 -11.31
N TYR A 157 -1.98 12.42 -10.15
CA TYR A 157 -1.52 11.27 -9.41
C TYR A 157 -2.05 9.98 -10.05
N VAL A 158 -1.18 9.30 -10.79
CA VAL A 158 -1.48 7.99 -11.38
C VAL A 158 -1.11 6.92 -10.38
N ARG A 159 -2.06 6.53 -9.55
CA ARG A 159 -1.92 5.51 -8.51
C ARG A 159 -1.58 4.14 -9.06
N GLU A 160 -2.29 3.74 -10.11
CA GLU A 160 -2.12 2.48 -10.81
C GLU A 160 -2.20 2.71 -12.31
N GLY A 161 -1.23 2.17 -13.02
CA GLY A 161 -1.17 2.22 -14.47
C GLY A 161 -1.11 0.83 -15.06
N ARG A 162 -0.39 0.70 -16.17
CA ARG A 162 -0.10 -0.61 -16.75
C ARG A 162 0.84 -1.38 -15.84
N ARG A 163 0.55 -2.64 -15.66
CA ARG A 163 1.44 -3.64 -15.05
C ARG A 163 1.72 -4.72 -16.09
N PHE A 164 2.80 -5.44 -15.91
CA PHE A 164 3.12 -6.59 -16.76
C PHE A 164 2.86 -7.90 -16.01
N GLU A 165 2.80 -9.00 -16.73
CA GLU A 165 2.79 -10.33 -16.14
C GLU A 165 4.23 -10.84 -16.01
N GLY A 166 4.73 -10.87 -14.77
CA GLY A 166 6.07 -11.31 -14.43
C GLY A 166 6.18 -12.81 -14.16
N ALA A 167 7.41 -13.22 -13.86
CA ALA A 167 7.70 -14.58 -13.39
C ALA A 167 7.03 -14.91 -12.04
N TYR A 168 6.67 -13.90 -11.27
CA TYR A 168 5.86 -14.00 -10.06
C TYR A 168 4.73 -12.98 -10.10
N PHE A 169 3.51 -13.38 -9.72
CA PHE A 169 2.34 -12.51 -9.65
C PHE A 169 1.94 -12.28 -8.18
N PHE A 170 2.24 -11.11 -7.66
CA PHE A 170 2.02 -10.76 -6.26
C PHE A 170 0.54 -10.49 -5.96
N THR A 171 0.05 -11.04 -4.85
CA THR A 171 -1.33 -10.93 -4.42
C THR A 171 -1.44 -10.45 -2.97
N ALA A 172 -2.64 -10.24 -2.47
CA ALA A 172 -2.88 -9.95 -1.06
C ALA A 172 -2.35 -11.06 -0.13
N ASN A 173 -2.39 -12.31 -0.57
CA ASN A 173 -1.92 -13.45 0.22
C ASN A 173 -0.42 -13.42 0.51
N ASP A 174 0.35 -12.68 -0.29
CA ASP A 174 1.79 -12.50 -0.09
C ASP A 174 2.10 -11.47 1.01
N ALA A 175 1.15 -10.60 1.32
CA ALA A 175 1.29 -9.53 2.33
C ALA A 175 0.51 -9.80 3.62
N ILE A 176 -0.41 -10.76 3.62
CA ILE A 176 -1.26 -11.09 4.76
C ILE A 176 -0.81 -12.41 5.39
N PRO A 177 -0.59 -12.46 6.71
CA PRO A 177 -0.28 -13.72 7.38
C PRO A 177 -1.51 -14.64 7.44
N VAL A 178 -1.29 -15.94 7.30
CA VAL A 178 -2.35 -16.96 7.45
C VAL A 178 -2.91 -16.97 8.88
N THR A 179 -2.03 -16.76 9.86
CA THR A 179 -2.41 -16.69 11.29
C THR A 179 -2.07 -15.29 11.80
N ILE A 180 -3.02 -14.66 12.48
CA ILE A 180 -2.82 -13.32 13.08
C ILE A 180 -1.58 -13.32 13.97
N GLY A 181 -0.70 -12.33 13.77
CA GLY A 181 0.56 -12.18 14.49
C GLY A 181 1.75 -12.95 13.90
N SER A 182 1.52 -13.93 13.01
CA SER A 182 2.59 -14.60 12.28
C SER A 182 3.12 -13.73 11.13
N ARG A 183 4.17 -14.22 10.44
CA ARG A 183 4.65 -13.60 9.22
C ARG A 183 3.75 -13.94 8.03
N PRO A 184 3.62 -13.04 7.04
CA PRO A 184 3.24 -13.42 5.69
C PRO A 184 4.18 -14.49 5.11
N PRO A 185 3.81 -15.14 4.00
CA PRO A 185 4.66 -16.12 3.34
C PRO A 185 6.08 -15.56 3.09
N ILE A 186 7.09 -16.38 3.38
CA ILE A 186 8.50 -16.03 3.17
C ILE A 186 8.91 -16.48 1.77
N HIS A 187 9.25 -15.51 0.92
CA HIS A 187 9.75 -15.80 -0.43
C HIS A 187 11.27 -15.97 -0.39
N GLN A 188 11.76 -17.17 -0.72
CA GLN A 188 13.21 -17.44 -0.79
C GLN A 188 13.93 -16.56 -1.81
N SER A 189 13.23 -16.12 -2.84
CA SER A 189 13.73 -15.20 -3.87
C SER A 189 13.59 -13.71 -3.49
N SER A 190 13.40 -13.40 -2.22
CA SER A 190 13.23 -12.02 -1.74
C SER A 190 14.42 -11.14 -2.11
N ILE A 191 14.11 -9.92 -2.57
CA ILE A 191 15.06 -8.85 -2.88
C ILE A 191 14.95 -7.66 -1.94
N THR A 192 13.86 -7.56 -1.19
CA THR A 192 13.64 -6.56 -0.15
C THR A 192 12.51 -6.97 0.77
N ALA A 193 12.54 -6.51 2.01
CA ALA A 193 11.36 -6.46 2.86
C ALA A 193 10.58 -5.17 2.57
N SER A 194 9.25 -5.22 2.65
CA SER A 194 8.38 -4.05 2.50
C SER A 194 7.24 -4.08 3.51
N HIS A 195 6.69 -2.91 3.79
CA HIS A 195 5.55 -2.74 4.69
C HIS A 195 4.73 -1.52 4.27
N TYR A 196 3.52 -1.78 3.84
CA TYR A 196 2.48 -0.78 3.66
C TYR A 196 1.11 -1.48 3.71
N ALA A 197 0.07 -0.79 4.14
CA ALA A 197 -1.27 -1.37 4.11
C ALA A 197 -1.66 -1.80 2.68
N LEU A 198 -2.47 -2.84 2.58
CA LEU A 198 -3.25 -3.04 1.37
C LEU A 198 -4.21 -1.86 1.27
N ASP A 199 -3.96 -0.96 0.34
CA ASP A 199 -4.64 0.31 0.18
C ASP A 199 -5.04 0.48 -1.27
N SER A 200 -6.04 -0.29 -1.67
CA SER A 200 -6.63 -0.21 -3.01
C SER A 200 -7.84 0.73 -3.01
N HIS A 201 -8.00 1.46 -4.11
CA HIS A 201 -9.15 2.33 -4.31
C HIS A 201 -10.24 1.64 -5.12
N ALA A 202 -11.44 2.21 -5.08
CA ALA A 202 -12.57 1.73 -5.86
C ALA A 202 -12.27 1.75 -7.36
N VAL A 203 -12.66 0.69 -8.05
CA VAL A 203 -12.57 0.58 -9.51
C VAL A 203 -13.90 0.87 -10.21
N ARG A 204 -14.99 0.96 -9.45
CA ARG A 204 -16.33 1.30 -9.95
C ARG A 204 -16.97 2.38 -9.11
N LYS A 205 -17.85 3.15 -9.73
CA LYS A 205 -18.76 4.07 -9.03
C LYS A 205 -19.72 3.27 -8.14
N ARG A 206 -20.34 3.98 -7.22
CA ARG A 206 -21.35 3.41 -6.33
C ARG A 206 -22.51 2.82 -7.13
N GLU A 207 -22.87 1.59 -6.80
CA GLU A 207 -24.09 0.92 -7.28
C GLU A 207 -25.18 1.00 -6.20
N GLU A 208 -26.42 1.16 -6.61
CA GLU A 208 -27.56 1.17 -5.70
C GLU A 208 -27.66 -0.17 -4.96
N GLY A 209 -27.98 -0.13 -3.67
CA GLY A 209 -28.10 -1.31 -2.82
C GLY A 209 -26.79 -1.91 -2.34
N ARG A 210 -25.62 -1.50 -2.88
CA ARG A 210 -24.33 -1.93 -2.38
C ARG A 210 -23.85 -1.07 -1.20
N VAL A 211 -23.35 -1.74 -0.19
CA VAL A 211 -22.79 -1.12 1.02
C VAL A 211 -21.29 -0.91 0.92
N HIS A 212 -20.67 -1.36 -0.15
CA HIS A 212 -19.23 -1.35 -0.35
C HIS A 212 -18.88 -0.98 -1.79
N LEU A 213 -17.70 -0.41 -2.01
CA LEU A 213 -17.22 -0.05 -3.35
C LEU A 213 -16.34 -1.17 -3.91
N ASP A 214 -16.62 -1.60 -5.14
CA ASP A 214 -15.84 -2.63 -5.83
C ASP A 214 -14.36 -2.23 -5.96
N GLY A 215 -13.48 -3.14 -5.58
CA GLY A 215 -12.02 -2.95 -5.64
C GLY A 215 -11.41 -2.17 -4.48
N PHE A 216 -12.24 -1.58 -3.62
CA PHE A 216 -11.75 -0.90 -2.42
C PHE A 216 -11.38 -1.91 -1.34
N LEU A 217 -10.16 -1.78 -0.81
CA LEU A 217 -9.72 -2.48 0.38
C LEU A 217 -8.70 -1.63 1.14
N SER A 218 -8.95 -1.37 2.41
CA SER A 218 -7.98 -0.81 3.34
C SER A 218 -7.76 -1.81 4.47
N TYR A 219 -6.59 -2.45 4.49
CA TYR A 219 -6.26 -3.48 5.47
C TYR A 219 -4.78 -3.38 5.88
N PRO A 220 -4.46 -3.30 7.18
CA PRO A 220 -3.07 -3.24 7.63
C PRO A 220 -2.34 -4.55 7.31
N SER A 221 -1.24 -4.46 6.57
CA SER A 221 -0.36 -5.60 6.34
C SER A 221 0.66 -5.76 7.46
N ALA A 222 1.25 -6.95 7.56
CA ALA A 222 2.51 -7.12 8.28
C ALA A 222 3.70 -6.82 7.33
N VAL A 223 4.93 -6.77 7.86
CA VAL A 223 6.12 -6.71 7.01
C VAL A 223 6.24 -8.00 6.22
N TYR A 224 6.36 -7.91 4.90
CA TYR A 224 6.42 -9.04 3.97
C TYR A 224 7.70 -9.01 3.14
N THR A 225 8.02 -10.12 2.49
CA THR A 225 9.15 -10.25 1.56
C THR A 225 8.69 -10.04 0.12
N VAL A 226 9.49 -9.37 -0.70
CA VAL A 226 9.18 -9.08 -2.11
C VAL A 226 10.01 -9.99 -3.01
N PRO A 227 9.41 -10.94 -3.74
CA PRO A 227 10.16 -11.86 -4.58
C PRO A 227 10.70 -11.19 -5.84
N TYR A 228 11.91 -11.57 -6.28
CA TYR A 228 12.57 -11.07 -7.49
C TYR A 228 11.68 -11.11 -8.72
N GLY A 229 10.88 -12.18 -8.86
CA GLY A 229 10.05 -12.44 -10.04
C GLY A 229 8.98 -11.39 -10.31
N VAL A 230 8.64 -10.51 -9.34
CA VAL A 230 7.65 -9.43 -9.56
C VAL A 230 8.13 -8.38 -10.57
N MET A 231 9.44 -8.25 -10.77
CA MET A 231 10.02 -7.29 -11.72
C MET A 231 10.64 -7.95 -12.97
N VAL A 232 10.50 -9.27 -13.10
CA VAL A 232 11.11 -10.07 -14.19
C VAL A 232 10.07 -10.46 -15.22
N PRO A 233 10.12 -9.95 -16.48
CA PRO A 233 9.25 -10.39 -17.56
C PRO A 233 9.43 -11.88 -17.89
N LYS A 234 8.36 -12.53 -18.34
CA LYS A 234 8.41 -13.96 -18.73
C LYS A 234 9.24 -14.18 -19.99
N GLU A 235 9.15 -13.28 -20.97
CA GLU A 235 9.67 -13.50 -22.32
C GLU A 235 10.86 -12.61 -22.67
N VAL A 236 10.93 -11.39 -22.12
CA VAL A 236 11.98 -10.41 -22.46
C VAL A 236 13.19 -10.62 -21.55
N GLY A 237 14.28 -11.11 -22.12
CA GLY A 237 15.47 -11.59 -21.38
C GLY A 237 16.44 -10.51 -20.89
N ASN A 238 16.28 -9.26 -21.28
CA ASN A 238 17.19 -8.15 -20.97
C ASN A 238 16.47 -6.93 -20.37
N LEU A 239 15.33 -7.13 -19.73
CA LEU A 239 14.51 -6.08 -19.14
C LEU A 239 14.13 -6.44 -17.70
N LEU A 240 14.20 -5.45 -16.80
CA LEU A 240 13.64 -5.48 -15.45
C LEU A 240 12.72 -4.29 -15.25
N LEU A 241 11.60 -4.50 -14.57
CA LEU A 241 10.52 -3.50 -14.39
C LEU A 241 10.21 -3.29 -12.91
N PRO A 242 10.97 -2.45 -12.19
CA PRO A 242 10.84 -2.30 -10.73
C PRO A 242 9.65 -1.42 -10.29
N VAL A 243 8.98 -0.72 -11.21
CA VAL A 243 7.82 0.16 -10.90
C VAL A 243 6.50 -0.45 -11.36
N PRO A 244 6.29 -0.82 -12.64
CA PRO A 244 5.03 -1.43 -13.08
C PRO A 244 5.04 -2.93 -12.79
N VAL A 245 5.35 -3.31 -11.56
CA VAL A 245 5.58 -4.70 -11.13
C VAL A 245 4.37 -5.60 -11.35
N SER A 246 4.63 -6.89 -11.44
CA SER A 246 3.62 -7.93 -11.62
C SER A 246 2.85 -8.17 -10.32
N GLY A 247 1.54 -7.93 -10.35
CA GLY A 247 0.65 -8.17 -9.22
C GLY A 247 -0.81 -7.88 -9.53
N SER A 248 -1.69 -8.44 -8.72
CA SER A 248 -3.11 -8.11 -8.75
C SER A 248 -3.35 -6.65 -8.33
N HIS A 249 -4.53 -6.11 -8.60
CA HIS A 249 -4.95 -4.79 -8.11
C HIS A 249 -4.70 -4.63 -6.60
N ILE A 250 -5.18 -5.59 -5.80
CA ILE A 250 -5.00 -5.56 -4.34
C ILE A 250 -3.53 -5.76 -3.94
N GLY A 251 -2.81 -6.72 -4.55
CA GLY A 251 -1.40 -6.96 -4.23
C GLY A 251 -0.51 -5.77 -4.59
N PHE A 252 -0.76 -5.13 -5.73
CA PHE A 252 -0.03 -3.93 -6.14
C PHE A 252 -0.26 -2.75 -5.18
N SER A 253 -1.42 -2.66 -4.56
CA SER A 253 -1.78 -1.55 -3.67
C SER A 253 -0.82 -1.37 -2.47
N THR A 254 -0.09 -2.41 -2.08
CA THR A 254 0.97 -2.34 -1.06
C THR A 254 2.38 -2.23 -1.67
N LEU A 255 2.63 -2.77 -2.88
CA LEU A 255 3.92 -2.68 -3.57
C LEU A 255 4.22 -1.32 -4.21
N ARG A 256 3.20 -0.52 -4.46
CA ARG A 256 3.26 0.74 -5.23
C ARG A 256 3.97 1.89 -4.54
N MET A 257 4.43 1.73 -3.31
CA MET A 257 5.09 2.80 -2.57
C MET A 257 6.54 3.00 -3.03
N GLU A 258 6.91 4.25 -3.19
CA GLU A 258 8.21 4.66 -3.75
C GLU A 258 9.41 4.06 -3.00
N PRO A 259 9.45 3.96 -1.66
CA PRO A 259 10.56 3.30 -0.97
C PRO A 259 10.73 1.82 -1.37
N CYS A 260 9.63 1.11 -1.63
CA CYS A 260 9.68 -0.26 -2.15
C CYS A 260 10.25 -0.29 -3.57
N TRP A 261 9.82 0.62 -4.45
CA TRP A 261 10.36 0.74 -5.81
C TRP A 261 11.84 1.11 -5.83
N MET A 262 12.31 1.98 -4.92
CA MET A 262 13.72 2.31 -4.77
C MET A 262 14.56 1.07 -4.40
N ALA A 263 14.09 0.25 -3.46
CA ALA A 263 14.75 -1.00 -3.09
C ALA A 263 14.74 -2.01 -4.23
N MET A 264 13.63 -2.13 -4.96
CA MET A 264 13.55 -2.95 -6.18
C MET A 264 14.47 -2.41 -7.29
N GLY A 265 14.60 -1.09 -7.43
CA GLY A 265 15.53 -0.45 -8.35
C GLY A 265 16.99 -0.79 -8.05
N GLN A 266 17.39 -0.80 -6.77
CA GLN A 266 18.70 -1.27 -6.34
C GLN A 266 18.93 -2.73 -6.74
N ALA A 267 17.95 -3.59 -6.46
CA ALA A 267 18.04 -5.00 -6.84
C ALA A 267 18.09 -5.18 -8.36
N ALA A 268 17.32 -4.40 -9.13
CA ALA A 268 17.35 -4.42 -10.59
C ALA A 268 18.73 -4.02 -11.16
N GLY A 269 19.36 -2.99 -10.58
CA GLY A 269 20.71 -2.57 -10.99
C GLY A 269 21.75 -3.66 -10.79
N ILE A 270 21.75 -4.30 -9.61
CA ILE A 270 22.67 -5.42 -9.30
C ILE A 270 22.38 -6.63 -10.19
N ALA A 271 21.10 -6.97 -10.38
CA ALA A 271 20.69 -8.08 -11.21
C ALA A 271 21.10 -7.87 -12.69
N SER A 272 20.99 -6.63 -13.19
CA SER A 272 21.44 -6.27 -14.54
C SER A 272 22.96 -6.47 -14.70
N ALA A 273 23.75 -6.04 -13.74
CA ALA A 273 25.20 -6.28 -13.73
C ALA A 273 25.52 -7.79 -13.72
N LEU A 274 24.84 -8.58 -12.87
CA LEU A 274 25.04 -10.03 -12.84
C LEU A 274 24.62 -10.72 -14.14
N SER A 275 23.59 -10.23 -14.80
CA SER A 275 23.12 -10.72 -16.12
C SER A 275 24.18 -10.46 -17.20
N ILE A 276 24.74 -9.25 -17.23
CA ILE A 276 25.80 -8.85 -18.21
C ILE A 276 27.08 -9.64 -17.97
N ASP A 277 27.58 -9.65 -16.73
CA ASP A 277 28.81 -10.35 -16.34
C ASP A 277 28.73 -11.86 -16.62
N GLY A 278 27.58 -12.46 -16.30
CA GLY A 278 27.32 -13.87 -16.50
C GLY A 278 26.91 -14.23 -17.93
N LYS A 279 26.64 -13.24 -18.79
CA LYS A 279 26.09 -13.43 -20.16
C LYS A 279 24.82 -14.30 -20.15
N VAL A 280 23.97 -14.09 -19.16
CA VAL A 280 22.69 -14.82 -18.97
C VAL A 280 21.51 -13.85 -19.02
N LYS A 281 20.31 -14.38 -19.32
CA LYS A 281 19.08 -13.60 -19.23
C LYS A 281 18.79 -13.22 -17.76
N VAL A 282 18.05 -12.13 -17.54
CA VAL A 282 17.67 -11.70 -16.20
C VAL A 282 16.85 -12.75 -15.42
N GLN A 283 16.19 -13.67 -16.11
CA GLN A 283 15.49 -14.81 -15.52
C GLN A 283 16.43 -15.86 -14.93
N ASN A 284 17.67 -15.92 -15.39
CA ASN A 284 18.63 -17.00 -15.11
C ASN A 284 19.84 -16.53 -14.30
N ILE A 285 19.77 -15.35 -13.67
CA ILE A 285 20.82 -14.89 -12.77
C ILE A 285 20.90 -15.77 -11.52
N ASP A 286 22.05 -15.83 -10.92
CA ASP A 286 22.24 -16.44 -9.61
C ASP A 286 21.61 -15.56 -8.52
N LEU A 287 20.44 -15.96 -8.01
CA LEU A 287 19.72 -15.24 -6.96
C LEU A 287 20.50 -15.19 -5.65
N SER A 288 21.29 -16.20 -5.33
CA SER A 288 22.12 -16.20 -4.14
C SER A 288 23.18 -15.09 -4.21
N ARG A 289 23.82 -14.92 -5.37
CA ARG A 289 24.77 -13.83 -5.61
C ARG A 289 24.09 -12.45 -5.58
N LEU A 290 22.87 -12.34 -6.12
CA LEU A 290 22.08 -11.11 -6.01
C LEU A 290 21.84 -10.75 -4.55
N GLN A 291 21.33 -11.72 -3.77
CA GLN A 291 21.04 -11.54 -2.35
C GLN A 291 22.30 -11.20 -1.54
N ASP A 292 23.43 -11.87 -1.82
CA ASP A 292 24.70 -11.56 -1.18
C ASP A 292 25.12 -10.10 -1.42
N LYS A 293 25.07 -9.64 -2.67
CA LYS A 293 25.41 -8.25 -3.02
C LYS A 293 24.44 -7.23 -2.40
N LEU A 294 23.17 -7.55 -2.30
CA LEU A 294 22.19 -6.70 -1.63
C LEU A 294 22.49 -6.58 -0.12
N VAL A 295 22.76 -7.71 0.53
CA VAL A 295 23.11 -7.74 1.95
C VAL A 295 24.44 -7.05 2.22
N ASP A 296 25.43 -7.14 1.32
CA ASP A 296 26.69 -6.38 1.40
C ASP A 296 26.44 -4.86 1.41
N GLN A 297 25.44 -4.42 0.68
CA GLN A 297 24.99 -3.03 0.64
C GLN A 297 23.96 -2.71 1.75
N LYS A 298 23.83 -3.58 2.76
CA LYS A 298 22.93 -3.42 3.92
C LYS A 298 21.45 -3.42 3.58
N ALA A 299 21.05 -3.99 2.45
CA ALA A 299 19.63 -4.17 2.10
C ALA A 299 18.99 -5.24 3.00
N THR A 300 17.81 -4.93 3.54
CA THR A 300 17.04 -5.85 4.36
C THR A 300 16.13 -6.68 3.46
N LEU A 301 16.44 -7.97 3.29
CA LEU A 301 15.64 -8.89 2.47
C LEU A 301 14.48 -9.51 3.25
N MET A 302 14.65 -9.65 4.56
CA MET A 302 13.67 -10.13 5.52
C MET A 302 13.83 -9.38 6.84
N TYR A 303 12.77 -8.80 7.35
CA TYR A 303 12.80 -7.98 8.55
C TYR A 303 12.87 -8.84 9.83
N PHE A 304 13.69 -8.43 10.78
CA PHE A 304 13.74 -8.94 12.15
C PHE A 304 13.69 -7.79 13.13
N LYS A 305 13.02 -7.98 14.27
CA LYS A 305 12.89 -6.94 15.31
C LYS A 305 14.18 -6.74 16.11
N ASP A 306 15.04 -7.76 16.17
CA ASP A 306 16.23 -7.85 17.03
C ASP A 306 17.55 -7.96 16.25
N VAL A 307 17.52 -7.95 14.93
CA VAL A 307 18.71 -7.99 14.07
C VAL A 307 18.53 -7.05 12.90
N ASP A 308 19.28 -5.96 12.88
CA ASP A 308 19.35 -5.00 11.79
C ASP A 308 20.70 -5.06 11.05
N TYR A 309 20.87 -4.17 10.06
CA TYR A 309 22.06 -4.11 9.22
C TYR A 309 23.35 -3.72 9.95
N THR A 310 23.30 -3.30 11.21
CA THR A 310 24.47 -2.99 12.03
C THR A 310 25.03 -4.22 12.77
N SER A 311 24.20 -5.27 12.86
CA SER A 311 24.57 -6.53 13.50
C SER A 311 25.66 -7.27 12.71
N PRO A 312 26.71 -7.80 13.36
CA PRO A 312 27.69 -8.66 12.70
C PRO A 312 27.09 -9.97 12.16
N HIS A 313 25.92 -10.34 12.64
CA HIS A 313 25.22 -11.56 12.24
C HIS A 313 24.18 -11.31 11.15
N PHE A 314 24.02 -10.05 10.70
CA PHE A 314 22.97 -9.66 9.74
C PHE A 314 22.96 -10.55 8.49
N ARG A 315 24.10 -10.73 7.83
CA ARG A 315 24.20 -11.56 6.62
C ARG A 315 23.69 -12.99 6.84
N MET A 316 24.13 -13.64 7.91
CA MET A 316 23.73 -15.00 8.25
C MET A 316 22.23 -15.07 8.52
N VAL A 317 21.69 -14.12 9.28
CA VAL A 317 20.26 -14.05 9.63
C VAL A 317 19.40 -13.84 8.39
N GLN A 318 19.80 -12.95 7.48
CA GLN A 318 19.08 -12.74 6.20
C GLN A 318 19.08 -14.03 5.36
N TYR A 319 20.24 -14.67 5.23
CA TYR A 319 20.38 -15.89 4.44
C TYR A 319 19.55 -17.05 5.00
N LEU A 320 19.65 -17.32 6.30
CA LEU A 320 18.96 -18.40 6.97
C LEU A 320 17.46 -18.11 7.14
N GLY A 321 17.09 -16.86 7.40
CA GLY A 321 15.70 -16.44 7.50
C GLY A 321 14.91 -16.73 6.24
N LEU A 322 15.43 -16.34 5.08
CA LEU A 322 14.79 -16.62 3.77
C LEU A 322 14.66 -18.12 3.47
N ARG A 323 15.48 -18.96 4.09
CA ARG A 323 15.44 -20.42 3.94
C ARG A 323 14.60 -21.13 5.00
N GLY A 324 13.85 -20.35 5.82
CA GLY A 324 12.87 -20.85 6.77
C GLY A 324 13.44 -21.27 8.14
N TYR A 325 14.74 -21.04 8.41
CA TYR A 325 15.30 -21.35 9.73
C TYR A 325 14.80 -20.42 10.85
N LEU A 326 14.34 -19.22 10.49
CA LEU A 326 13.92 -18.17 11.41
C LEU A 326 12.52 -17.64 11.01
N PRO A 327 11.45 -18.43 11.24
CA PRO A 327 10.10 -18.04 10.82
C PRO A 327 9.48 -16.95 11.69
N GLU A 328 9.99 -16.72 12.91
CA GLU A 328 9.45 -15.72 13.82
C GLU A 328 9.99 -14.30 13.52
N TRP A 329 9.36 -13.29 14.17
CA TRP A 329 9.76 -11.88 14.04
C TRP A 329 11.10 -11.53 14.70
N THR A 330 11.60 -12.41 15.56
CA THR A 330 12.84 -12.27 16.31
C THR A 330 13.76 -13.47 16.07
N ALA A 331 15.03 -13.21 15.83
CA ALA A 331 16.03 -14.27 15.66
C ALA A 331 16.40 -14.91 17.00
N ARG A 332 16.34 -14.14 18.11
CA ARG A 332 16.63 -14.60 19.49
C ARG A 332 18.00 -15.27 19.60
N LEU A 333 19.03 -14.67 19.00
CA LEU A 333 20.33 -15.30 18.79
C LEU A 333 21.01 -15.76 20.10
N GLN A 334 20.76 -15.07 21.21
CA GLN A 334 21.38 -15.37 22.50
C GLN A 334 20.63 -16.40 23.32
N GLU A 335 19.41 -16.75 22.92
CA GLU A 335 18.60 -17.75 23.62
C GLU A 335 19.08 -19.17 23.29
N PRO A 336 18.99 -20.13 24.24
CA PRO A 336 19.22 -21.54 23.97
C PRO A 336 18.27 -22.05 22.90
N VAL A 337 18.75 -22.91 22.00
CA VAL A 337 17.89 -23.60 21.03
C VAL A 337 17.08 -24.67 21.74
N ASP A 338 15.76 -24.66 21.58
CA ASP A 338 14.90 -25.74 22.07
C ASP A 338 14.93 -26.98 21.15
N MET A 339 14.42 -28.11 21.66
CA MET A 339 14.46 -29.38 20.94
C MET A 339 13.62 -29.36 19.65
N ALA A 340 12.47 -28.68 19.65
CA ALA A 340 11.59 -28.60 18.48
C ALA A 340 12.28 -27.80 17.36
N THR A 341 12.85 -26.64 17.70
CA THR A 341 13.63 -25.79 16.79
C THR A 341 14.83 -26.56 16.23
N LEU A 342 15.60 -27.23 17.07
CA LEU A 342 16.77 -28.01 16.64
C LEU A 342 16.39 -29.14 15.69
N THR A 343 15.28 -29.83 15.96
CA THR A 343 14.75 -30.88 15.08
C THR A 343 14.33 -30.33 13.73
N ALA A 344 13.64 -29.19 13.70
CA ALA A 344 13.27 -28.48 12.47
C ALA A 344 14.52 -28.05 11.67
N TRP A 345 15.56 -27.51 12.31
CA TRP A 345 16.77 -27.10 11.65
C TRP A 345 17.57 -28.26 11.08
N LYS A 346 17.65 -29.41 11.77
CA LYS A 346 18.24 -30.64 11.23
C LYS A 346 17.51 -31.10 9.97
N LYS A 347 16.19 -31.11 10.01
CA LYS A 347 15.36 -31.46 8.85
C LYS A 347 15.59 -30.53 7.67
N LEU A 348 15.59 -29.19 7.89
CA LEU A 348 15.81 -28.19 6.86
C LEU A 348 17.21 -28.27 6.24
N SER A 349 18.24 -28.48 7.07
CA SER A 349 19.62 -28.57 6.58
C SER A 349 19.94 -29.89 5.90
N GLY A 350 19.20 -30.96 6.21
CA GLY A 350 19.56 -32.33 5.82
C GLY A 350 20.89 -32.78 6.41
N LYS A 351 21.39 -32.14 7.46
CA LYS A 351 22.70 -32.35 8.07
C LYS A 351 22.58 -32.67 9.55
N ASP A 352 23.46 -33.54 10.01
CA ASP A 352 23.70 -33.67 11.43
C ASP A 352 24.41 -32.44 11.98
N LEU A 353 24.01 -32.06 13.19
CA LEU A 353 24.54 -30.91 13.90
C LEU A 353 25.22 -31.39 15.20
N PRO A 354 26.36 -32.09 15.10
CA PRO A 354 27.06 -32.61 16.27
C PRO A 354 27.54 -31.48 17.18
N GLY A 355 27.48 -31.68 18.48
CA GLY A 355 27.88 -30.67 19.48
C GLY A 355 26.81 -29.60 19.76
N ILE A 356 25.64 -29.67 19.13
CA ILE A 356 24.51 -28.78 19.47
C ILE A 356 23.59 -29.56 20.43
N GLU A 357 23.47 -29.02 21.66
CA GLU A 357 22.59 -29.57 22.70
C GLU A 357 21.42 -28.60 22.95
N ALA A 358 20.21 -29.12 22.80
CA ALA A 358 19.00 -28.36 23.10
C ALA A 358 19.00 -27.92 24.58
N GLY A 359 18.60 -26.68 24.83
CA GLY A 359 18.57 -26.07 26.17
C GLY A 359 19.94 -25.56 26.68
N LYS A 360 21.04 -25.88 25.98
CA LYS A 360 22.41 -25.45 26.37
C LYS A 360 23.11 -24.59 25.31
N THR A 361 23.04 -25.01 24.05
CA THR A 361 23.66 -24.28 22.94
C THR A 361 22.77 -23.10 22.52
N THR A 362 23.38 -21.91 22.35
CA THR A 362 22.62 -20.73 21.86
C THR A 362 22.21 -20.90 20.40
N ARG A 363 21.13 -20.24 20.02
CA ARG A 363 20.65 -20.18 18.62
C ARG A 363 21.76 -19.65 17.71
N LEU A 364 22.56 -18.67 18.17
CA LEU A 364 23.68 -18.12 17.41
C LEU A 364 24.68 -19.21 17.01
N VAL A 365 25.21 -19.95 17.98
CA VAL A 365 26.20 -20.99 17.72
C VAL A 365 25.67 -22.08 16.78
N ALA A 366 24.42 -22.48 17.00
CA ALA A 366 23.77 -23.47 16.14
C ALA A 366 23.58 -22.96 14.70
N LEU A 367 23.13 -21.72 14.53
CA LEU A 367 22.92 -21.10 13.22
C LEU A 367 24.25 -20.84 12.48
N GLU A 368 25.30 -20.45 13.18
CA GLU A 368 26.66 -20.33 12.59
C GLU A 368 27.14 -21.65 12.04
N MET A 369 26.98 -22.75 12.79
CA MET A 369 27.34 -24.08 12.33
C MET A 369 26.55 -24.48 11.09
N ILE A 370 25.24 -24.25 11.09
CA ILE A 370 24.37 -24.52 9.95
C ILE A 370 24.83 -23.68 8.73
N TYR A 371 25.01 -22.38 8.92
CA TYR A 371 25.40 -21.48 7.86
C TYR A 371 26.70 -21.90 7.17
N ARG A 372 27.73 -22.29 7.94
CA ARG A 372 29.02 -22.79 7.40
C ARG A 372 28.88 -24.11 6.62
N LYS A 373 27.86 -24.90 6.92
CA LYS A 373 27.65 -26.20 6.26
C LYS A 373 26.79 -26.15 4.99
N ILE A 374 25.97 -25.11 4.84
CA ILE A 374 25.03 -25.03 3.72
C ILE A 374 25.35 -23.89 2.75
N LYS A 375 26.21 -22.93 3.12
CA LYS A 375 26.73 -21.90 2.24
C LYS A 375 28.12 -22.25 1.72
#